data_6a6c8fb77b7693f0b90bd14afcc7d308
#
_entry.id   6a6c8fb77b7693f0b90bd14afcc7d308
#
_cell.length_a   1.000
_cell.length_b   1.000
_cell.length_c   1.000
_cell.angle_alpha   90.00
_cell.angle_beta   90.00
_cell.angle_gamma   90.00
#
_symmetry.space_group_name_H-M   'P 1'
#
loop_
_entity.id
_entity.type
_entity.pdbx_description
1 polymer ?
#
loop_
_entity_poly.entity_id
_entity_poly.type
_entity_poly.pdbx_seq_one_letter_code
_entity_poly.pdbx_strand_id
1 'polypeptide(L)'
;MKFLHLADLHFGKSIHGVSLVENGDQPAWAERFLKLAEELRPDAVVMAGDIYDRNAPSGDAVSLLDHVITGLAGLGIQVLLTAGNHDSGQRLSFGGRLLAKQNIHICGVLSRELPHVTLSDGHGPVTFWLMPYIFPALAAQMLEDDSIHDYDTAVRKLLAAQEIDFTQRNVLAAHQNVTVNGQEVGRGGSESMVGGVGQVDYTAFDGFDYVALGHIHAAYPVGRDSVRYAGSPLCYHFTETRQARKGPLLVELGAKGQPPVITTQIIPALHPMREIRGAFAEIRAAE
;
A
#
# COMPACT_ATOMS: atom_id res chain seq x y z
N MET A 1 15.03 -10.57 6.48
CA MET A 1 14.51 -9.71 5.39
C MET A 1 13.94 -8.45 5.99
N LYS A 2 14.44 -7.31 5.59
CA LYS A 2 13.99 -6.00 6.10
C LYS A 2 13.39 -5.20 4.94
N PHE A 3 12.15 -4.76 5.05
CA PHE A 3 11.51 -3.98 3.99
C PHE A 3 10.62 -2.88 4.56
N LEU A 4 10.37 -1.84 3.75
CA LEU A 4 9.41 -0.80 4.05
C LEU A 4 8.08 -1.10 3.36
N HIS A 5 6.98 -1.01 4.10
CA HIS A 5 5.62 -1.13 3.58
C HIS A 5 4.95 0.24 3.55
N LEU A 6 4.52 0.65 2.36
CA LEU A 6 3.82 1.88 2.03
C LEU A 6 2.51 1.54 1.32
N ALA A 7 1.53 2.44 1.40
CA ALA A 7 0.30 2.39 0.61
C ALA A 7 -0.31 3.79 0.51
N ASP A 8 -1.30 3.93 -0.34
CA ASP A 8 -2.19 5.10 -0.39
C ASP A 8 -1.41 6.42 -0.54
N LEU A 9 -0.44 6.43 -1.48
CA LEU A 9 0.41 7.60 -1.73
C LEU A 9 -0.39 8.76 -2.32
N HIS A 10 -1.40 8.44 -3.16
CA HIS A 10 -2.27 9.41 -3.82
C HIS A 10 -1.52 10.60 -4.38
N PHE A 11 -0.40 10.37 -5.09
CA PHE A 11 0.33 11.45 -5.72
C PHE A 11 -0.56 12.23 -6.68
N GLY A 12 -0.55 13.55 -6.55
CA GLY A 12 -1.44 14.46 -7.28
C GLY A 12 -2.73 14.82 -6.54
N LYS A 13 -2.89 14.40 -5.26
CA LYS A 13 -4.08 14.73 -4.47
C LYS A 13 -4.23 16.20 -4.22
N SER A 14 -5.48 16.65 -4.26
CA SER A 14 -5.88 18.01 -3.84
C SER A 14 -6.88 17.92 -2.68
N ILE A 15 -6.73 18.77 -1.68
CA ILE A 15 -7.62 18.90 -0.53
C ILE A 15 -8.22 20.30 -0.54
N HIS A 16 -9.55 20.40 -0.67
CA HIS A 16 -10.27 21.67 -0.75
C HIS A 16 -9.68 22.67 -1.75
N GLY A 17 -9.23 22.17 -2.91
CA GLY A 17 -8.64 23.00 -3.97
C GLY A 17 -7.15 23.29 -3.81
N VAL A 18 -6.52 22.83 -2.74
CA VAL A 18 -5.07 22.95 -2.54
C VAL A 18 -4.39 21.66 -3.04
N SER A 19 -3.55 21.79 -4.07
CA SER A 19 -2.75 20.68 -4.61
C SER A 19 -1.60 20.36 -3.66
N LEU A 20 -1.50 19.10 -3.20
CA LEU A 20 -0.43 18.67 -2.30
C LEU A 20 0.93 18.50 -3.02
N VAL A 21 0.92 18.45 -4.35
CA VAL A 21 2.16 18.49 -5.14
C VAL A 21 2.65 19.92 -5.25
N GLU A 22 1.78 20.86 -5.68
CA GLU A 22 2.16 22.25 -5.92
C GLU A 22 2.51 23.01 -4.63
N ASN A 23 1.81 22.72 -3.51
CA ASN A 23 2.14 23.34 -2.21
C ASN A 23 3.36 22.73 -1.53
N GLY A 24 3.93 21.65 -2.10
CA GLY A 24 5.16 21.03 -1.65
C GLY A 24 5.02 19.91 -0.61
N ASP A 25 3.83 19.56 -0.12
CA ASP A 25 3.66 18.53 0.92
C ASP A 25 4.11 17.16 0.43
N GLN A 26 3.65 16.73 -0.74
CA GLN A 26 4.02 15.43 -1.31
C GLN A 26 5.50 15.40 -1.76
N PRO A 27 6.06 16.41 -2.42
CA PRO A 27 7.49 16.47 -2.69
C PRO A 27 8.37 16.43 -1.43
N ALA A 28 8.03 17.22 -0.40
CA ALA A 28 8.79 17.22 0.85
C ALA A 28 8.72 15.86 1.58
N TRP A 29 7.58 15.18 1.50
CA TRP A 29 7.45 13.82 2.01
C TRP A 29 8.35 12.85 1.23
N ALA A 30 8.36 12.93 -0.10
CA ALA A 30 9.17 12.06 -0.96
C ALA A 30 10.67 12.21 -0.67
N GLU A 31 11.18 13.43 -0.51
CA GLU A 31 12.56 13.67 -0.14
C GLU A 31 12.92 13.07 1.23
N ARG A 32 12.05 13.26 2.23
CA ARG A 32 12.25 12.70 3.58
C ARG A 32 12.18 11.18 3.55
N PHE A 33 11.31 10.61 2.72
CA PHE A 33 11.20 9.17 2.54
C PHE A 33 12.45 8.58 1.90
N LEU A 34 13.00 9.19 0.84
CA LEU A 34 14.24 8.74 0.21
C LEU A 34 15.43 8.80 1.18
N LYS A 35 15.51 9.86 1.97
CA LYS A 35 16.52 9.96 3.02
C LYS A 35 16.37 8.85 4.09
N LEU A 36 15.14 8.58 4.53
CA LEU A 36 14.85 7.48 5.45
C LEU A 36 15.25 6.12 4.85
N ALA A 37 14.93 5.88 3.58
CA ALA A 37 15.31 4.66 2.87
C ALA A 37 16.86 4.52 2.76
N GLU A 38 17.57 5.60 2.53
CA GLU A 38 19.04 5.63 2.51
C GLU A 38 19.62 5.28 3.90
N GLU A 39 19.06 5.82 4.97
CA GLU A 39 19.50 5.57 6.34
C GLU A 39 19.21 4.12 6.78
N LEU A 40 18.02 3.62 6.47
CA LEU A 40 17.57 2.29 6.89
C LEU A 40 18.14 1.15 6.04
N ARG A 41 18.46 1.41 4.76
CA ARG A 41 18.92 0.38 3.81
C ARG A 41 18.05 -0.88 3.83
N PRO A 42 16.74 -0.77 3.54
CA PRO A 42 15.88 -1.94 3.43
C PRO A 42 16.24 -2.78 2.21
N ASP A 43 15.97 -4.09 2.25
CA ASP A 43 16.13 -4.99 1.10
C ASP A 43 15.11 -4.67 0.00
N ALA A 44 13.90 -4.23 0.41
CA ALA A 44 12.82 -3.87 -0.50
C ALA A 44 11.94 -2.72 0.04
N VAL A 45 11.23 -2.07 -0.89
CA VAL A 45 10.10 -1.17 -0.61
C VAL A 45 8.86 -1.76 -1.28
N VAL A 46 7.83 -2.04 -0.50
CA VAL A 46 6.52 -2.54 -0.96
C VAL A 46 5.53 -1.40 -0.95
N MET A 47 4.96 -1.07 -2.11
CA MET A 47 3.93 -0.04 -2.29
C MET A 47 2.59 -0.72 -2.65
N ALA A 48 1.70 -0.83 -1.67
CA ALA A 48 0.48 -1.61 -1.75
C ALA A 48 -0.72 -0.80 -2.27
N GLY A 49 -0.62 -0.27 -3.49
CA GLY A 49 -1.70 0.37 -4.24
C GLY A 49 -1.98 1.84 -3.91
N ASP A 50 -2.88 2.42 -4.69
CA ASP A 50 -3.25 3.85 -4.69
C ASP A 50 -2.04 4.77 -4.75
N ILE A 51 -1.24 4.53 -5.78
CA ILE A 51 -0.02 5.28 -6.05
C ILE A 51 -0.37 6.70 -6.50
N TYR A 52 -1.36 6.81 -7.39
CA TYR A 52 -1.90 8.09 -7.85
C TYR A 52 -3.30 8.34 -7.28
N ASP A 53 -3.65 9.62 -7.12
CA ASP A 53 -5.00 10.01 -6.66
C ASP A 53 -6.09 9.73 -7.72
N ARG A 54 -5.71 9.63 -8.98
CA ARG A 54 -6.63 9.45 -10.12
C ARG A 54 -6.03 8.54 -11.18
N ASN A 55 -6.89 7.82 -11.90
CA ASN A 55 -6.52 6.97 -13.02
C ASN A 55 -5.83 7.70 -14.19
N ALA A 56 -5.99 9.03 -14.27
CA ALA A 56 -5.27 9.92 -15.17
C ALA A 56 -4.49 10.96 -14.34
N PRO A 57 -3.29 10.61 -13.84
CA PRO A 57 -2.49 11.51 -13.01
C PRO A 57 -1.99 12.72 -13.79
N SER A 58 -1.73 13.82 -13.07
CA SER A 58 -1.03 14.99 -13.64
C SER A 58 0.43 14.66 -13.96
N GLY A 59 1.04 15.47 -14.84
CA GLY A 59 2.47 15.33 -15.15
C GLY A 59 3.36 15.43 -13.91
N ASP A 60 3.01 16.31 -12.98
CA ASP A 60 3.77 16.49 -11.73
C ASP A 60 3.67 15.28 -10.82
N ALA A 61 2.49 14.64 -10.74
CA ALA A 61 2.33 13.41 -9.99
C ALA A 61 3.16 12.27 -10.59
N VAL A 62 3.21 12.18 -11.92
CA VAL A 62 4.05 11.18 -12.64
C VAL A 62 5.52 11.45 -12.36
N SER A 63 5.96 12.70 -12.45
CA SER A 63 7.35 13.10 -12.17
C SER A 63 7.73 12.81 -10.71
N LEU A 64 6.80 12.98 -9.78
CA LEU A 64 7.05 12.67 -8.37
C LEU A 64 7.23 11.17 -8.11
N LEU A 65 6.42 10.31 -8.75
CA LEU A 65 6.63 8.86 -8.67
C LEU A 65 7.97 8.46 -9.30
N ASP A 66 8.27 8.99 -10.49
CA ASP A 66 9.54 8.74 -11.18
C ASP A 66 10.73 9.10 -10.28
N HIS A 67 10.68 10.26 -9.63
CA HIS A 67 11.71 10.69 -8.68
C HIS A 67 11.90 9.70 -7.53
N VAL A 68 10.80 9.21 -6.92
CA VAL A 68 10.84 8.26 -5.81
C VAL A 68 11.42 6.91 -6.25
N ILE A 69 10.89 6.31 -7.32
CA ILE A 69 11.36 4.98 -7.76
C ILE A 69 12.78 5.01 -8.30
N THR A 70 13.17 6.10 -9.00
CA THR A 70 14.55 6.30 -9.47
C THR A 70 15.52 6.47 -8.30
N GLY A 71 15.13 7.24 -7.28
CA GLY A 71 15.93 7.40 -6.06
C GLY A 71 16.15 6.07 -5.34
N LEU A 72 15.09 5.27 -5.17
CA LEU A 72 15.19 3.93 -4.56
C LEU A 72 16.07 2.98 -5.39
N ALA A 73 15.90 2.97 -6.71
CA ALA A 73 16.74 2.18 -7.62
C ALA A 73 18.21 2.59 -7.54
N GLY A 74 18.49 3.90 -7.44
CA GLY A 74 19.84 4.43 -7.24
C GLY A 74 20.50 3.98 -5.93
N LEU A 75 19.69 3.68 -4.90
CA LEU A 75 20.15 3.08 -3.65
C LEU A 75 20.30 1.55 -3.71
N GLY A 76 19.94 0.91 -4.83
CA GLY A 76 19.96 -0.54 -5.00
C GLY A 76 18.81 -1.27 -4.30
N ILE A 77 17.77 -0.57 -3.88
CA ILE A 77 16.61 -1.13 -3.17
C ILE A 77 15.62 -1.72 -4.17
N GLN A 78 15.10 -2.92 -3.88
CA GLN A 78 14.03 -3.53 -4.68
C GLN A 78 12.72 -2.74 -4.49
N VAL A 79 12.06 -2.37 -5.58
CA VAL A 79 10.74 -1.69 -5.54
C VAL A 79 9.68 -2.66 -6.02
N LEU A 80 8.70 -2.94 -5.17
CA LEU A 80 7.60 -3.86 -5.41
C LEU A 80 6.29 -3.09 -5.29
N LEU A 81 5.57 -2.91 -6.42
CA LEU A 81 4.45 -1.99 -6.49
C LEU A 81 3.22 -2.66 -7.10
N THR A 82 2.05 -2.51 -6.46
CA THR A 82 0.75 -2.93 -7.00
C THR A 82 -0.13 -1.73 -7.29
N ALA A 83 -1.13 -1.89 -8.18
CA ALA A 83 -2.16 -0.88 -8.39
C ALA A 83 -3.29 -1.02 -7.36
N GLY A 84 -3.78 0.13 -6.88
CA GLY A 84 -5.03 0.25 -6.12
C GLY A 84 -6.24 0.54 -7.02
N ASN A 85 -7.37 0.90 -6.39
CA ASN A 85 -8.60 1.21 -7.12
C ASN A 85 -8.61 2.61 -7.76
N HIS A 86 -7.77 3.52 -7.31
CA HIS A 86 -7.59 4.84 -7.93
C HIS A 86 -6.66 4.81 -9.15
N ASP A 87 -5.80 3.80 -9.24
CA ASP A 87 -4.80 3.70 -10.29
C ASP A 87 -5.38 3.20 -11.62
N SER A 88 -4.81 3.65 -12.73
CA SER A 88 -4.94 2.95 -14.01
C SER A 88 -3.85 1.89 -14.11
N GLY A 89 -4.21 0.62 -13.93
CA GLY A 89 -3.25 -0.48 -13.96
C GLY A 89 -2.38 -0.52 -15.21
N GLN A 90 -2.99 -0.24 -16.41
CA GLN A 90 -2.27 -0.20 -17.67
C GLN A 90 -1.26 0.94 -17.75
N ARG A 91 -1.62 2.14 -17.26
CA ARG A 91 -0.70 3.30 -17.23
C ARG A 91 0.43 3.09 -16.24
N LEU A 92 0.12 2.56 -15.06
CA LEU A 92 1.11 2.26 -14.03
C LEU A 92 2.11 1.21 -14.50
N SER A 93 1.66 0.21 -15.27
CA SER A 93 2.51 -0.85 -15.82
C SER A 93 3.31 -0.44 -17.05
N PHE A 94 3.19 0.82 -17.52
CA PHE A 94 3.95 1.27 -18.68
C PHE A 94 5.46 1.15 -18.45
N GLY A 95 6.15 0.49 -19.36
CA GLY A 95 7.59 0.24 -19.23
C GLY A 95 7.99 -0.82 -18.18
N GLY A 96 7.04 -1.43 -17.47
CA GLY A 96 7.31 -2.33 -16.35
C GLY A 96 8.30 -3.46 -16.66
N ARG A 97 8.28 -4.04 -17.89
CA ARG A 97 9.26 -5.06 -18.30
C ARG A 97 10.70 -4.53 -18.44
N LEU A 98 10.87 -3.24 -18.70
CA LEU A 98 12.19 -2.59 -18.70
C LEU A 98 12.61 -2.26 -17.26
N LEU A 99 11.69 -1.73 -16.48
CA LEU A 99 11.89 -1.37 -15.07
C LEU A 99 12.25 -2.58 -14.20
N ALA A 100 11.67 -3.77 -14.49
CA ALA A 100 12.00 -5.00 -13.79
C ALA A 100 13.50 -5.37 -13.89
N LYS A 101 14.19 -4.97 -14.98
CA LYS A 101 15.65 -5.15 -15.12
C LYS A 101 16.45 -4.20 -14.21
N GLN A 102 15.80 -3.23 -13.63
CA GLN A 102 16.35 -2.27 -12.67
C GLN A 102 15.79 -2.48 -11.26
N ASN A 103 15.31 -3.71 -10.97
CA ASN A 103 14.73 -4.09 -9.67
C ASN A 103 13.45 -3.30 -9.29
N ILE A 104 12.71 -2.80 -10.28
CA ILE A 104 11.41 -2.12 -10.08
C ILE A 104 10.33 -3.01 -10.70
N HIS A 105 9.54 -3.65 -9.86
CA HIS A 105 8.51 -4.63 -10.25
C HIS A 105 7.12 -4.02 -10.03
N ILE A 106 6.36 -3.87 -11.12
CA ILE A 106 5.04 -3.23 -11.10
C ILE A 106 3.98 -4.24 -11.52
N CYS A 107 3.01 -4.49 -10.65
CA CYS A 107 1.80 -5.25 -10.94
C CYS A 107 0.59 -4.30 -10.99
N GLY A 108 0.35 -3.69 -12.15
CA GLY A 108 -0.82 -2.80 -12.33
C GLY A 108 -2.06 -3.53 -12.80
N VAL A 109 -1.90 -4.58 -13.61
CA VAL A 109 -3.02 -5.32 -14.23
C VAL A 109 -3.11 -6.70 -13.61
N LEU A 110 -4.35 -7.08 -13.23
CA LEU A 110 -4.62 -8.41 -12.73
C LEU A 110 -4.33 -9.46 -13.81
N SER A 111 -3.65 -10.53 -13.42
CA SER A 111 -3.37 -11.70 -14.27
C SER A 111 -3.68 -12.99 -13.51
N ARG A 112 -3.95 -14.07 -14.26
CA ARG A 112 -4.23 -15.39 -13.66
C ARG A 112 -3.08 -15.87 -12.78
N GLU A 113 -1.85 -15.66 -13.25
CA GLU A 113 -0.63 -15.88 -12.47
C GLU A 113 -0.21 -14.54 -11.87
N LEU A 114 -0.12 -14.47 -10.55
CA LEU A 114 0.32 -13.27 -9.86
C LEU A 114 1.84 -13.09 -10.05
N PRO A 115 2.29 -11.90 -10.47
CA PRO A 115 3.71 -11.59 -10.47
C PRO A 115 4.29 -11.72 -9.07
N HIS A 116 5.47 -12.30 -8.99
CA HIS A 116 6.18 -12.45 -7.73
C HIS A 116 7.68 -12.26 -7.91
N VAL A 117 8.35 -11.90 -6.83
CA VAL A 117 9.81 -11.71 -6.77
C VAL A 117 10.33 -12.43 -5.55
N THR A 118 11.35 -13.28 -5.75
CA THR A 118 12.00 -13.97 -4.64
C THR A 118 13.34 -13.31 -4.32
N LEU A 119 13.46 -12.82 -3.10
CA LEU A 119 14.70 -12.31 -2.51
C LEU A 119 15.21 -13.31 -1.49
N SER A 120 16.50 -13.23 -1.11
CA SER A 120 17.08 -14.12 -0.11
C SER A 120 17.89 -13.36 0.91
N ASP A 121 17.85 -13.83 2.16
CA ASP A 121 18.69 -13.35 3.26
C ASP A 121 19.31 -14.51 4.05
N GLY A 122 19.88 -14.24 5.22
CA GLY A 122 20.51 -15.27 6.07
C GLY A 122 19.54 -16.36 6.59
N HIS A 123 18.22 -16.17 6.44
CA HIS A 123 17.17 -17.14 6.79
C HIS A 123 16.58 -17.87 5.57
N GLY A 124 17.14 -17.68 4.37
CA GLY A 124 16.67 -18.30 3.12
C GLY A 124 15.80 -17.39 2.26
N PRO A 125 15.00 -17.96 1.32
CA PRO A 125 14.19 -17.19 0.41
C PRO A 125 12.97 -16.56 1.07
N VAL A 126 12.53 -15.41 0.52
CA VAL A 126 11.25 -14.74 0.78
C VAL A 126 10.64 -14.40 -0.57
N THR A 127 9.45 -14.91 -0.85
CA THR A 127 8.73 -14.60 -2.10
C THR A 127 7.69 -13.52 -1.83
N PHE A 128 7.80 -12.42 -2.57
CA PHE A 128 6.87 -11.30 -2.55
C PHE A 128 5.89 -11.46 -3.70
N TRP A 129 4.62 -11.67 -3.39
CA TRP A 129 3.50 -11.78 -4.33
C TRP A 129 2.85 -10.42 -4.49
N LEU A 130 2.57 -10.03 -5.73
CA LEU A 130 1.98 -8.72 -6.05
C LEU A 130 0.56 -8.91 -6.57
N MET A 131 -0.44 -8.49 -5.81
CA MET A 131 -1.86 -8.59 -6.13
C MET A 131 -2.46 -7.18 -6.22
N PRO A 132 -2.83 -6.71 -7.43
CA PRO A 132 -3.46 -5.40 -7.58
C PRO A 132 -4.92 -5.46 -7.06
N TYR A 133 -5.60 -4.31 -7.04
CA TYR A 133 -7.01 -4.27 -6.69
C TYR A 133 -7.83 -5.21 -7.60
N ILE A 134 -8.66 -6.03 -6.98
CA ILE A 134 -9.45 -7.06 -7.67
C ILE A 134 -10.91 -6.60 -7.78
N PHE A 135 -11.45 -6.66 -8.99
CA PHE A 135 -12.89 -6.60 -9.22
C PHE A 135 -13.42 -8.03 -9.43
N PRO A 136 -14.47 -8.48 -8.70
CA PRO A 136 -14.99 -9.85 -8.80
C PRO A 136 -15.32 -10.27 -10.21
N ALA A 137 -15.96 -9.40 -10.99
CA ALA A 137 -16.33 -9.69 -12.39
C ALA A 137 -15.09 -9.96 -13.28
N LEU A 138 -13.99 -9.24 -13.05
CA LEU A 138 -12.73 -9.46 -13.77
C LEU A 138 -12.07 -10.77 -13.35
N ALA A 139 -12.08 -11.07 -12.06
CA ALA A 139 -11.58 -12.35 -11.55
C ALA A 139 -12.38 -13.54 -12.07
N ALA A 140 -13.72 -13.45 -12.11
CA ALA A 140 -14.61 -14.45 -12.66
C ALA A 140 -14.27 -14.75 -14.13
N GLN A 141 -14.16 -13.72 -14.95
CA GLN A 141 -13.79 -13.84 -16.34
C GLN A 141 -12.40 -14.47 -16.53
N MET A 142 -11.42 -14.04 -15.75
CA MET A 142 -10.03 -14.48 -15.88
C MET A 142 -9.83 -15.92 -15.40
N LEU A 143 -10.52 -16.32 -14.34
CA LEU A 143 -10.48 -17.70 -13.82
C LEU A 143 -11.46 -18.64 -14.51
N GLU A 144 -12.32 -18.12 -15.40
CA GLU A 144 -13.40 -18.87 -16.06
C GLU A 144 -14.34 -19.53 -15.04
N ASP A 145 -14.71 -18.79 -13.98
CA ASP A 145 -15.46 -19.28 -12.83
C ASP A 145 -16.64 -18.35 -12.50
N ASP A 146 -17.83 -18.71 -12.97
CA ASP A 146 -19.06 -17.95 -12.79
C ASP A 146 -19.57 -17.93 -11.34
N SER A 147 -18.95 -18.71 -10.42
CA SER A 147 -19.32 -18.68 -8.99
C SER A 147 -18.67 -17.52 -8.21
N ILE A 148 -17.84 -16.71 -8.84
CA ILE A 148 -17.22 -15.55 -8.24
C ILE A 148 -18.17 -14.36 -8.33
N HIS A 149 -18.83 -14.01 -7.21
CA HIS A 149 -19.78 -12.91 -7.15
C HIS A 149 -19.40 -11.80 -6.16
N ASP A 150 -18.42 -12.05 -5.29
CA ASP A 150 -17.96 -11.15 -4.25
C ASP A 150 -16.43 -11.11 -4.16
N TYR A 151 -15.91 -10.14 -3.41
CA TYR A 151 -14.48 -9.90 -3.29
C TYR A 151 -13.75 -10.99 -2.52
N ASP A 152 -14.35 -11.53 -1.45
CA ASP A 152 -13.75 -12.60 -0.65
C ASP A 152 -13.54 -13.85 -1.49
N THR A 153 -14.58 -14.28 -2.20
CA THR A 153 -14.51 -15.43 -3.12
C THR A 153 -13.48 -15.19 -4.22
N ALA A 154 -13.43 -13.97 -4.79
CA ALA A 154 -12.48 -13.63 -5.84
C ALA A 154 -11.02 -13.75 -5.37
N VAL A 155 -10.71 -13.16 -4.20
CA VAL A 155 -9.37 -13.20 -3.61
C VAL A 155 -8.97 -14.64 -3.28
N ARG A 156 -9.84 -15.40 -2.59
CA ARG A 156 -9.55 -16.79 -2.21
C ARG A 156 -9.28 -17.68 -3.41
N LYS A 157 -10.10 -17.59 -4.46
CA LYS A 157 -9.93 -18.40 -5.67
C LYS A 157 -8.70 -18.00 -6.46
N LEU A 158 -8.39 -16.70 -6.54
CA LEU A 158 -7.17 -16.25 -7.18
C LEU A 158 -5.93 -16.76 -6.45
N LEU A 159 -5.89 -16.64 -5.12
CA LEU A 159 -4.76 -17.11 -4.31
C LEU A 159 -4.65 -18.65 -4.36
N ALA A 160 -5.76 -19.37 -4.34
CA ALA A 160 -5.77 -20.84 -4.47
C ALA A 160 -5.29 -21.34 -5.83
N ALA A 161 -5.38 -20.50 -6.87
CA ALA A 161 -4.87 -20.81 -8.20
C ALA A 161 -3.35 -20.59 -8.34
N GLN A 162 -2.69 -20.02 -7.32
CA GLN A 162 -1.23 -19.82 -7.34
C GLN A 162 -0.50 -21.04 -6.75
N GLU A 163 0.67 -21.34 -7.29
CA GLU A 163 1.57 -22.37 -6.74
C GLU A 163 2.43 -21.80 -5.59
N ILE A 164 1.80 -21.47 -4.45
CA ILE A 164 2.48 -20.88 -3.29
C ILE A 164 3.04 -21.99 -2.40
N ASP A 165 4.36 -22.04 -2.24
CA ASP A 165 4.98 -22.91 -1.24
C ASP A 165 4.95 -22.24 0.15
N PHE A 166 3.93 -22.54 0.92
CA PHE A 166 3.77 -22.03 2.29
C PHE A 166 4.75 -22.64 3.31
N THR A 167 5.62 -23.56 2.91
CA THR A 167 6.75 -24.00 3.76
C THR A 167 7.88 -22.96 3.77
N GLN A 168 7.91 -22.09 2.76
CA GLN A 168 8.82 -20.97 2.64
C GLN A 168 8.19 -19.68 3.15
N ARG A 169 8.99 -18.62 3.29
CA ARG A 169 8.51 -17.30 3.68
C ARG A 169 7.83 -16.60 2.51
N ASN A 170 6.58 -16.17 2.72
CA ASN A 170 5.78 -15.49 1.71
C ASN A 170 5.23 -14.17 2.23
N VAL A 171 5.37 -13.12 1.44
CA VAL A 171 4.78 -11.79 1.65
C VAL A 171 3.80 -11.51 0.52
N LEU A 172 2.62 -11.01 0.84
CA LEU A 172 1.64 -10.55 -0.14
C LEU A 172 1.52 -9.03 -0.06
N ALA A 173 1.65 -8.34 -1.18
CA ALA A 173 1.22 -6.96 -1.33
C ALA A 173 -0.17 -6.95 -1.98
N ALA A 174 -1.15 -6.32 -1.33
CA ALA A 174 -2.53 -6.29 -1.78
C ALA A 174 -3.21 -4.96 -1.47
N HIS A 175 -4.17 -4.58 -2.31
CA HIS A 175 -4.97 -3.38 -2.09
C HIS A 175 -6.44 -3.78 -2.04
N GLN A 176 -6.97 -4.04 -0.83
CA GLN A 176 -8.32 -4.56 -0.63
C GLN A 176 -8.92 -4.06 0.69
N ASN A 177 -10.26 -3.98 0.76
CA ASN A 177 -10.95 -3.76 2.02
C ASN A 177 -11.01 -5.09 2.81
N VAL A 178 -10.18 -5.21 3.84
CA VAL A 178 -10.04 -6.44 4.64
C VAL A 178 -10.68 -6.26 6.00
N THR A 179 -11.47 -7.25 6.41
CA THR A 179 -12.28 -7.21 7.62
C THR A 179 -12.09 -8.45 8.48
N VAL A 180 -12.64 -8.42 9.69
CA VAL A 180 -12.74 -9.59 10.59
C VAL A 180 -14.21 -9.95 10.71
N ASN A 181 -14.62 -11.10 10.18
CA ASN A 181 -16.01 -11.56 10.18
C ASN A 181 -17.00 -10.51 9.62
N GLY A 182 -16.62 -9.79 8.56
CA GLY A 182 -17.44 -8.76 7.95
C GLY A 182 -17.53 -7.45 8.76
N GLN A 183 -16.74 -7.30 9.82
CA GLN A 183 -16.67 -6.07 10.61
C GLN A 183 -15.38 -5.32 10.31
N GLU A 184 -15.50 -4.03 9.98
CA GLU A 184 -14.35 -3.16 9.85
C GLU A 184 -13.69 -2.95 11.22
N VAL A 185 -12.42 -3.28 11.31
CA VAL A 185 -11.60 -3.08 12.51
C VAL A 185 -10.84 -1.78 12.33
N GLY A 186 -11.23 -0.77 13.09
CA GLY A 186 -10.59 0.55 13.01
C GLY A 186 -11.33 1.49 12.07
N ARG A 187 -11.84 2.58 12.60
CA ARG A 187 -12.43 3.67 11.82
C ARG A 187 -11.31 4.60 11.35
N GLY A 188 -10.98 4.54 10.08
CA GLY A 188 -10.00 5.44 9.50
C GLY A 188 -10.43 5.90 8.12
N GLY A 189 -10.78 7.16 8.02
CA GLY A 189 -10.76 7.89 6.78
C GLY A 189 -11.99 7.83 5.87
N SER A 190 -11.79 8.43 4.73
CA SER A 190 -12.76 8.69 3.67
C SER A 190 -13.17 7.46 2.84
N GLU A 191 -12.54 6.31 3.06
CA GLU A 191 -12.64 5.11 2.19
C GLU A 191 -13.66 4.07 2.71
N SER A 192 -14.46 4.37 3.75
CA SER A 192 -15.48 3.44 4.23
C SER A 192 -16.58 3.24 3.19
N MET A 193 -16.66 2.04 2.61
CA MET A 193 -17.77 1.66 1.72
C MET A 193 -19.04 1.38 2.54
N VAL A 194 -20.14 2.02 2.16
CA VAL A 194 -21.45 1.79 2.76
C VAL A 194 -21.97 0.41 2.35
N GLY A 195 -22.26 -0.47 3.31
CA GLY A 195 -23.08 -1.64 3.08
C GLY A 195 -22.40 -3.00 2.90
N GLY A 196 -21.15 -3.20 3.35
CA GLY A 196 -20.53 -4.55 3.38
C GLY A 196 -20.17 -5.13 1.99
N VAL A 197 -20.40 -4.39 0.93
CA VAL A 197 -20.01 -4.77 -0.44
C VAL A 197 -18.54 -4.42 -0.63
N GLY A 198 -17.72 -5.41 -0.98
CA GLY A 198 -16.30 -5.19 -1.28
C GLY A 198 -15.33 -5.67 -0.19
N GLN A 199 -15.82 -6.41 0.81
CA GLN A 199 -15.01 -6.89 1.92
C GLN A 199 -14.36 -8.24 1.61
N VAL A 200 -13.14 -8.41 2.11
CA VAL A 200 -12.40 -9.69 2.14
C VAL A 200 -12.14 -10.04 3.60
N ASP A 201 -12.45 -11.24 4.03
CA ASP A 201 -12.08 -11.67 5.38
C ASP A 201 -10.57 -11.94 5.46
N TYR A 202 -9.93 -11.50 6.55
CA TYR A 202 -8.48 -11.62 6.73
C TYR A 202 -7.95 -13.06 6.65
N THR A 203 -8.81 -14.06 6.89
CA THR A 203 -8.45 -15.48 6.76
C THR A 203 -8.19 -15.92 5.32
N ALA A 204 -8.59 -15.11 4.32
CA ALA A 204 -8.21 -15.35 2.92
C ALA A 204 -6.68 -15.35 2.72
N PHE A 205 -5.94 -14.76 3.65
CA PHE A 205 -4.50 -14.59 3.60
C PHE A 205 -3.74 -15.54 4.52
N ASP A 206 -4.38 -16.63 4.97
CA ASP A 206 -3.72 -17.62 5.83
C ASP A 206 -2.54 -18.27 5.10
N GLY A 207 -1.46 -18.53 5.85
CA GLY A 207 -0.21 -19.07 5.31
C GLY A 207 0.86 -18.01 4.97
N PHE A 208 0.48 -16.76 4.66
CA PHE A 208 1.44 -15.68 4.46
C PHE A 208 2.08 -15.24 5.78
N ASP A 209 3.39 -15.00 5.76
CA ASP A 209 4.15 -14.50 6.90
C ASP A 209 3.88 -13.00 7.15
N TYR A 210 3.60 -12.26 6.07
CA TYR A 210 3.16 -10.87 6.14
C TYR A 210 2.27 -10.52 4.95
N VAL A 211 1.23 -9.72 5.21
CA VAL A 211 0.34 -9.16 4.18
C VAL A 211 0.38 -7.64 4.28
N ALA A 212 0.97 -7.02 3.28
CA ALA A 212 1.08 -5.58 3.12
C ALA A 212 -0.20 -5.05 2.46
N LEU A 213 -1.09 -4.44 3.25
CA LEU A 213 -2.37 -3.92 2.78
C LEU A 213 -2.32 -2.41 2.54
N GLY A 214 -2.95 -1.97 1.44
CA GLY A 214 -3.42 -0.61 1.20
C GLY A 214 -4.93 -0.55 1.11
N HIS A 215 -5.48 0.61 0.82
CA HIS A 215 -6.89 0.99 0.72
C HIS A 215 -7.42 1.78 1.92
N ILE A 216 -6.98 1.49 3.13
CA ILE A 216 -7.40 2.21 4.33
C ILE A 216 -6.28 3.14 4.79
N HIS A 217 -6.58 4.43 4.90
CA HIS A 217 -5.61 5.48 5.26
C HIS A 217 -5.13 5.44 6.71
N ALA A 218 -5.69 4.56 7.54
CA ALA A 218 -5.26 4.31 8.90
C ALA A 218 -4.33 3.10 9.00
N ALA A 219 -3.26 3.21 9.78
CA ALA A 219 -2.32 2.11 10.00
C ALA A 219 -2.78 1.25 11.20
N TYR A 220 -3.22 0.01 10.94
CA TYR A 220 -3.62 -0.96 11.97
C TYR A 220 -3.59 -2.41 11.47
N PRO A 221 -3.49 -3.40 12.37
CA PRO A 221 -3.60 -4.82 12.01
C PRO A 221 -5.05 -5.27 11.85
N VAL A 222 -5.28 -6.27 10.99
CA VAL A 222 -6.60 -6.89 10.78
C VAL A 222 -6.53 -8.38 11.12
N GLY A 223 -7.23 -8.78 12.14
CA GLY A 223 -7.30 -10.17 12.61
C GLY A 223 -6.01 -10.69 13.27
N ARG A 224 -4.85 -10.40 12.68
CA ARG A 224 -3.53 -10.72 13.23
C ARG A 224 -2.50 -9.65 12.86
N ASP A 225 -1.44 -9.51 13.65
CA ASP A 225 -0.43 -8.43 13.48
C ASP A 225 0.27 -8.45 12.12
N SER A 226 0.39 -9.62 11.51
CA SER A 226 1.05 -9.78 10.21
C SER A 226 0.15 -9.49 8.99
N VAL A 227 -1.15 -9.23 9.18
CA VAL A 227 -2.06 -8.72 8.13
C VAL A 227 -2.39 -7.28 8.48
N ARG A 228 -1.93 -6.31 7.68
CA ARG A 228 -1.87 -4.97 8.21
C ARG A 228 -1.92 -3.89 7.14
N TYR A 229 -2.66 -2.82 7.40
CA TYR A 229 -2.63 -1.58 6.63
C TYR A 229 -1.45 -0.72 7.03
N ALA A 230 -0.76 -0.14 6.03
CA ALA A 230 0.27 0.87 6.26
C ALA A 230 -0.33 2.23 6.60
N GLY A 231 -1.53 2.50 6.09
CA GLY A 231 -2.13 3.82 6.08
C GLY A 231 -1.49 4.75 5.05
N SER A 232 -2.09 5.90 4.85
CA SER A 232 -1.58 6.91 3.94
C SER A 232 -0.37 7.66 4.51
N PRO A 233 0.54 8.19 3.67
CA PRO A 233 1.74 8.91 4.13
C PRO A 233 1.45 10.28 4.75
N LEU A 234 0.37 10.92 4.31
CA LEU A 234 -0.12 12.22 4.79
C LEU A 234 -1.59 12.13 5.20
N CYS A 235 -2.09 13.09 5.96
CA CYS A 235 -3.52 13.22 6.21
C CYS A 235 -4.20 13.76 4.97
N TYR A 236 -5.15 13.01 4.40
CA TYR A 236 -5.94 13.40 3.24
C TYR A 236 -7.36 13.83 3.60
N HIS A 237 -7.78 13.58 4.84
CA HIS A 237 -9.04 14.01 5.38
C HIS A 237 -8.91 14.46 6.85
N PHE A 238 -9.73 15.42 7.30
CA PHE A 238 -9.68 15.92 8.68
C PHE A 238 -9.92 14.85 9.75
N THR A 239 -10.65 13.80 9.44
CA THR A 239 -10.85 12.67 10.38
C THR A 239 -9.55 11.91 10.67
N GLU A 240 -8.56 12.00 9.79
CA GLU A 240 -7.26 11.33 9.94
C GLU A 240 -6.30 12.07 10.88
N THR A 241 -6.62 13.33 11.25
CA THR A 241 -5.78 14.15 12.14
C THR A 241 -5.60 13.54 13.52
N ARG A 242 -6.51 12.65 13.94
CA ARG A 242 -6.40 11.88 15.19
C ARG A 242 -5.30 10.81 15.15
N GLN A 243 -4.79 10.51 13.97
CA GLN A 243 -3.72 9.53 13.71
C GLN A 243 -2.45 10.23 13.21
N ALA A 244 -2.03 11.28 13.92
CA ALA A 244 -0.93 12.18 13.51
C ALA A 244 0.45 11.53 13.29
N ARG A 245 0.59 10.22 13.57
CA ARG A 245 1.85 9.46 13.44
C ARG A 245 1.84 8.63 12.16
N LYS A 246 1.92 9.31 11.02
CA LYS A 246 1.94 8.68 9.70
C LYS A 246 3.36 8.45 9.19
N GLY A 247 3.54 7.37 8.43
CA GLY A 247 4.79 7.02 7.78
C GLY A 247 4.87 5.53 7.45
N PRO A 248 5.88 5.11 6.70
CA PRO A 248 6.04 3.72 6.30
C PRO A 248 6.22 2.78 7.50
N LEU A 249 5.78 1.54 7.34
CA LEU A 249 6.07 0.48 8.29
C LEU A 249 7.39 -0.18 7.91
N LEU A 250 8.36 -0.18 8.82
CA LEU A 250 9.53 -1.04 8.73
C LEU A 250 9.14 -2.42 9.22
N VAL A 251 9.29 -3.43 8.36
CA VAL A 251 8.99 -4.82 8.65
C VAL A 251 10.27 -5.64 8.60
N GLU A 252 10.55 -6.35 9.67
CA GLU A 252 11.69 -7.26 9.78
C GLU A 252 11.18 -8.70 9.93
N LEU A 253 11.37 -9.49 8.87
CA LEU A 253 11.03 -10.92 8.85
C LEU A 253 12.23 -11.75 9.29
N GLY A 254 12.05 -12.54 10.35
CA GLY A 254 12.97 -13.56 10.80
C GLY A 254 12.84 -14.87 9.99
N ALA A 255 13.16 -16.00 10.60
CA ALA A 255 12.94 -17.33 10.03
C ALA A 255 11.44 -17.64 9.87
N LYS A 256 11.11 -18.61 8.98
CA LYS A 256 9.73 -19.08 8.80
C LYS A 256 9.07 -19.43 10.13
N GLY A 257 7.85 -18.96 10.33
CA GLY A 257 7.06 -19.20 11.54
C GLY A 257 7.37 -18.23 12.71
N GLN A 258 8.35 -17.35 12.57
CA GLN A 258 8.58 -16.28 13.53
C GLN A 258 7.69 -15.08 13.21
N PRO A 259 7.03 -14.44 14.20
CA PRO A 259 6.26 -13.24 13.96
C PRO A 259 7.17 -12.10 13.48
N PRO A 260 6.70 -11.27 12.52
CA PRO A 260 7.47 -10.12 12.05
C PRO A 260 7.58 -9.05 13.14
N VAL A 261 8.70 -8.35 13.18
CA VAL A 261 8.85 -7.12 13.97
C VAL A 261 8.44 -5.94 13.09
N ILE A 262 7.50 -5.12 13.58
CA ILE A 262 6.90 -4.04 12.80
C ILE A 262 7.01 -2.73 13.55
N THR A 263 7.60 -1.71 12.90
CA THR A 263 7.83 -0.40 13.50
C THR A 263 7.40 0.71 12.54
N THR A 264 6.59 1.65 13.00
CA THR A 264 6.23 2.82 12.19
C THR A 264 7.38 3.81 12.14
N GLN A 265 7.82 4.16 10.95
CA GLN A 265 8.84 5.16 10.69
C GLN A 265 8.16 6.51 10.41
N ILE A 266 8.09 7.38 11.40
CA ILE A 266 7.33 8.63 11.29
C ILE A 266 8.03 9.61 10.35
N ILE A 267 7.33 10.06 9.32
CA ILE A 267 7.75 11.17 8.45
C ILE A 267 6.83 12.36 8.72
N PRO A 268 7.33 13.42 9.37
CA PRO A 268 6.51 14.61 9.63
C PRO A 268 6.02 15.25 8.34
N ALA A 269 4.76 15.67 8.28
CA ALA A 269 4.25 16.48 7.17
C ALA A 269 4.96 17.86 7.12
N LEU A 270 5.03 18.46 5.94
CA LEU A 270 5.52 19.83 5.77
C LEU A 270 4.51 20.81 6.42
N HIS A 271 3.23 20.64 6.07
CA HIS A 271 2.12 21.38 6.66
C HIS A 271 1.18 20.41 7.38
N PRO A 272 1.34 20.21 8.71
CA PRO A 272 0.52 19.25 9.44
C PRO A 272 -0.94 19.74 9.51
N MET A 273 -1.85 18.87 9.08
CA MET A 273 -3.28 19.12 9.19
C MET A 273 -3.71 19.03 10.67
N ARG A 274 -4.51 19.99 11.13
CA ARG A 274 -5.06 20.01 12.49
C ARG A 274 -6.51 20.49 12.51
N GLU A 275 -7.27 19.98 13.46
CA GLU A 275 -8.61 20.45 13.75
C GLU A 275 -8.55 21.40 14.96
N ILE A 276 -9.03 22.62 14.80
CA ILE A 276 -9.11 23.61 15.87
C ILE A 276 -10.59 23.83 16.19
N ARG A 277 -10.97 23.72 17.45
CA ARG A 277 -12.33 23.96 17.95
C ARG A 277 -12.32 25.02 19.03
N GLY A 278 -13.20 25.98 18.96
CA GLY A 278 -13.36 27.05 19.95
C GLY A 278 -14.27 28.16 19.45
N ALA A 279 -14.44 29.18 20.24
CA ALA A 279 -15.13 30.41 19.79
C ALA A 279 -14.28 31.09 18.72
N PHE A 280 -14.90 31.68 17.69
CA PHE A 280 -14.20 32.29 16.57
C PHE A 280 -13.12 33.30 16.99
N ALA A 281 -13.43 34.11 18.04
CA ALA A 281 -12.49 35.08 18.59
C ALA A 281 -11.22 34.42 19.20
N GLU A 282 -11.37 33.24 19.83
CA GLU A 282 -10.28 32.48 20.43
C GLU A 282 -9.43 31.81 19.32
N ILE A 283 -10.08 31.26 18.31
CA ILE A 283 -9.37 30.62 17.17
C ILE A 283 -8.54 31.66 16.44
N ARG A 284 -9.09 32.85 16.20
CA ARG A 284 -8.39 33.94 15.50
C ARG A 284 -7.23 34.52 16.31
N ALA A 285 -7.28 34.46 17.63
CA ALA A 285 -6.21 34.95 18.49
C ALA A 285 -5.05 33.93 18.67
N ALA A 286 -5.26 32.68 18.20
CA ALA A 286 -4.28 31.59 18.29
C ALA A 286 -3.43 31.41 17.02
N GLU A 287 -3.69 32.21 15.96
CA GLU A 287 -2.86 32.33 14.77
C GLU A 287 -1.68 33.28 15.02
#